data_e41788ad6f01ef346e3d5b4a386750a8
#
_entry.id   e41788ad6f01ef346e3d5b4a386750a8
#
_cell.length_a   1.000
_cell.length_b   1.000
_cell.length_c   1.000
_cell.angle_alpha   90.00
_cell.angle_beta   90.00
_cell.angle_gamma   90.00
#
_symmetry.space_group_name_H-M   'P 1'
#
loop_
_entity.id
_entity.type
_entity.pdbx_description
1 polymer ?
#
loop_
_entity_poly.entity_id
_entity_poly.type
_entity_poly.pdbx_seq_one_letter_code
_entity_poly.pdbx_strand_id
1 'polypeptide(L)'
;MKTFKHILPFLLALLVLAGCEDDVNYTQGTAENPDCYGVYFPKKQATRTDLEFEPGTQTEATYTVKRRNTVDPIVVPVVVKSNVEDIFVVEPIAFDAGEDETTFTISFPKAQMGTTYTCDINIEDPRYASIYGADKVNLSISLVLAKWELVTDEKTGETKGRYRDDILGNFASIDNPNANPNPEIELEIYERSDKKGYYRMKAYTPELMNIFAGGQVNHENRNVWTYVDASDPNKVYYPYQSTGLTLFSDMGEWYIASQTPENFAMDESAGQYGTLNNGVITFPAQGIVLEPSEGEYAGKFFYANANGLQRIMLPGARVYDYSVALTKSEPADGVVEIGATLSEDTREFRYAIFTGNLSDGEASLKAQEMADGKIAAELIKTITASGTISVQDLEGGTGKYTLVGCIYGSDEEANPEGGETASQNLKMQGYASISFGYIAKGDEDKVSVILNIGLEATNEFAGQGITTDNAAKFWAYGEEIESVKYGVFKTKAIQGLDMTAFLQQMGKDFTKDHLFLLGLHQY
;
A
#
# COMPACT_ATOMS: atom_id res chain seq x y z
N MET A 1 41.10 -45.54 -11.24
CA MET A 1 41.27 -44.05 -11.22
C MET A 1 39.99 -43.23 -10.89
N LYS A 2 38.92 -43.84 -10.41
CA LYS A 2 37.66 -43.12 -10.01
C LYS A 2 37.54 -42.84 -8.49
N THR A 3 38.35 -43.43 -7.67
CA THR A 3 38.34 -43.31 -6.21
C THR A 3 39.14 -42.12 -5.65
N PHE A 4 40.02 -41.54 -6.46
CA PHE A 4 40.90 -40.45 -6.02
C PHE A 4 40.23 -39.05 -6.08
N LYS A 5 39.12 -38.91 -6.78
CA LYS A 5 38.43 -37.61 -6.93
C LYS A 5 37.57 -37.21 -5.73
N HIS A 6 37.24 -38.15 -4.84
CA HIS A 6 36.40 -37.87 -3.64
C HIS A 6 37.21 -37.78 -2.36
N ILE A 7 38.47 -38.17 -2.34
CA ILE A 7 39.34 -38.12 -1.16
C ILE A 7 39.97 -36.72 -1.02
N LEU A 8 40.27 -36.04 -2.13
CA LEU A 8 40.91 -34.73 -2.12
C LEU A 8 40.00 -33.61 -1.49
N PRO A 9 38.71 -33.49 -1.80
CA PRO A 9 37.86 -32.53 -1.12
C PRO A 9 37.60 -32.88 0.36
N PHE A 10 37.63 -34.16 0.73
CA PHE A 10 37.47 -34.59 2.11
C PHE A 10 38.73 -34.30 2.97
N LEU A 11 39.91 -34.42 2.38
CA LEU A 11 41.18 -34.02 3.02
C LEU A 11 41.30 -32.50 3.15
N LEU A 12 40.78 -31.74 2.16
CA LEU A 12 40.74 -30.27 2.24
C LEU A 12 39.75 -29.78 3.30
N ALA A 13 38.62 -30.47 3.45
CA ALA A 13 37.64 -30.16 4.50
C ALA A 13 38.18 -30.49 5.90
N LEU A 14 38.97 -31.55 6.03
CA LEU A 14 39.63 -31.89 7.30
C LEU A 14 40.76 -30.91 7.65
N LEU A 15 41.46 -30.35 6.69
CA LEU A 15 42.49 -29.32 6.91
C LEU A 15 41.89 -27.98 7.31
N VAL A 16 40.64 -27.66 6.88
CA VAL A 16 39.95 -26.44 7.28
C VAL A 16 39.37 -26.60 8.70
N LEU A 17 39.03 -27.81 9.15
CA LEU A 17 38.55 -28.07 10.52
C LEU A 17 39.71 -28.16 11.54
N ALA A 18 40.93 -28.44 11.11
CA ALA A 18 42.11 -28.44 11.99
C ALA A 18 42.76 -27.05 12.16
N GLY A 19 42.29 -26.05 11.41
CA GLY A 19 42.78 -24.67 11.50
C GLY A 19 41.99 -23.75 12.43
N CYS A 20 41.01 -24.26 13.16
CA CYS A 20 40.20 -23.50 14.14
C CYS A 20 40.38 -23.97 15.59
N GLU A 21 41.51 -24.57 15.91
CA GLU A 21 42.02 -24.54 17.30
C GLU A 21 43.01 -23.38 17.40
N ASP A 22 42.50 -22.17 17.31
CA ASP A 22 43.12 -21.09 18.06
C ASP A 22 42.80 -21.36 19.53
N ASP A 23 43.65 -22.17 20.15
CA ASP A 23 44.01 -21.99 21.54
C ASP A 23 44.73 -20.64 21.65
N VAL A 24 43.99 -19.58 21.42
CA VAL A 24 44.31 -18.32 22.01
C VAL A 24 44.02 -18.53 23.50
N ASN A 25 44.99 -19.07 24.20
CA ASN A 25 45.10 -18.84 25.63
C ASN A 25 45.09 -17.31 25.77
N TYR A 26 43.88 -16.78 25.91
CA TYR A 26 43.71 -15.46 26.48
C TYR A 26 44.17 -15.63 27.92
N THR A 27 45.45 -15.48 28.13
CA THR A 27 45.96 -15.02 29.41
C THR A 27 45.18 -13.73 29.63
N GLN A 28 44.18 -13.84 30.49
CA GLN A 28 43.43 -12.73 31.01
C GLN A 28 44.49 -11.69 31.33
N GLY A 29 44.52 -10.62 30.52
CA GLY A 29 45.57 -9.58 30.67
C GLY A 29 45.55 -9.20 32.14
N THR A 30 46.70 -9.07 32.73
CA THR A 30 46.87 -8.64 34.11
C THR A 30 45.84 -7.59 34.44
N ALA A 31 45.10 -7.81 35.49
CA ALA A 31 43.95 -7.06 35.95
C ALA A 31 44.06 -5.58 35.53
N GLU A 32 42.96 -5.06 35.03
CA GLU A 32 42.78 -3.60 34.83
C GLU A 32 43.55 -2.87 35.92
N ASN A 33 44.26 -1.82 35.53
CA ASN A 33 44.94 -0.97 36.50
C ASN A 33 43.99 -0.85 37.72
N PRO A 34 44.35 -1.34 38.89
CA PRO A 34 43.45 -1.33 40.04
C PRO A 34 42.98 0.07 40.41
N ASP A 35 43.70 1.09 39.90
CA ASP A 35 43.35 2.49 40.06
C ASP A 35 42.43 3.05 38.98
N CYS A 36 42.00 2.22 38.00
CA CYS A 36 41.04 2.65 36.97
C CYS A 36 39.60 2.52 37.46
N TYR A 37 38.82 3.56 37.30
CA TYR A 37 37.41 3.57 37.69
C TYR A 37 36.53 2.76 36.72
N GLY A 38 37.00 2.48 35.52
CA GLY A 38 36.28 1.65 34.53
C GLY A 38 34.92 2.20 34.12
N VAL A 39 34.85 3.49 33.82
CA VAL A 39 33.64 4.18 33.41
C VAL A 39 33.29 3.86 31.95
N TYR A 40 32.03 3.61 31.64
CA TYR A 40 31.58 3.31 30.30
C TYR A 40 30.11 3.65 30.07
N PHE A 41 29.75 3.84 28.80
CA PHE A 41 28.35 3.96 28.38
C PHE A 41 27.77 2.57 28.11
N PRO A 42 26.55 2.22 28.60
CA PRO A 42 25.88 0.97 28.28
C PRO A 42 25.75 0.74 26.77
N LYS A 43 25.99 -0.49 26.29
CA LYS A 43 26.01 -0.83 24.85
C LYS A 43 24.79 -0.33 24.07
N LYS A 44 23.58 -0.44 24.65
CA LYS A 44 22.34 0.04 24.01
C LYS A 44 22.34 1.56 23.79
N GLN A 45 23.08 2.29 24.58
CA GLN A 45 23.15 3.75 24.58
C GLN A 45 24.36 4.29 23.81
N ALA A 46 25.43 3.51 23.71
CA ALA A 46 26.67 3.89 23.03
C ALA A 46 26.66 3.69 21.50
N THR A 47 25.62 3.12 20.96
CA THR A 47 25.31 3.23 19.53
C THR A 47 24.77 4.63 19.26
N ARG A 48 25.06 5.18 18.08
CA ARG A 48 24.58 6.50 17.68
C ARG A 48 23.11 6.67 18.04
N THR A 49 22.80 7.68 18.83
CA THR A 49 21.45 8.00 19.25
C THR A 49 20.92 9.13 18.40
N ASP A 50 19.91 8.86 17.59
CA ASP A 50 19.24 9.88 16.82
C ASP A 50 18.10 10.46 17.68
N LEU A 51 18.27 11.75 18.03
CA LEU A 51 17.30 12.52 18.79
C LEU A 51 16.50 13.40 17.85
N GLU A 52 15.22 13.20 17.83
CA GLU A 52 14.29 13.98 17.04
C GLU A 52 13.21 14.57 17.96
N PHE A 53 13.12 15.89 18.03
CA PHE A 53 12.15 16.56 18.88
C PHE A 53 11.31 17.56 18.10
N GLU A 54 10.05 17.64 18.48
CA GLU A 54 9.17 18.71 18.04
C GLU A 54 9.60 20.04 18.65
N PRO A 55 9.49 21.16 17.91
CA PRO A 55 9.86 22.48 18.40
C PRO A 55 9.16 22.82 19.71
N GLY A 56 9.92 23.26 20.71
CA GLY A 56 9.40 23.71 21.99
C GLY A 56 8.96 22.62 22.96
N THR A 57 9.13 21.33 22.61
CA THR A 57 8.72 20.23 23.49
C THR A 57 9.83 19.78 24.43
N GLN A 58 11.06 19.73 23.97
CA GLN A 58 12.20 19.24 24.75
C GLN A 58 13.49 19.92 24.29
N THR A 59 14.35 20.27 25.25
CA THR A 59 15.65 20.90 25.00
C THR A 59 16.80 20.17 25.68
N GLU A 60 16.55 18.96 26.17
CA GLU A 60 17.52 18.14 26.90
C GLU A 60 17.23 16.65 26.75
N ALA A 61 18.25 15.82 26.92
CA ALA A 61 18.16 14.37 26.96
C ALA A 61 19.04 13.84 28.09
N THR A 62 18.56 12.81 28.80
CA THR A 62 19.27 12.18 29.92
C THR A 62 19.85 10.83 29.50
N TYR A 63 21.07 10.57 29.89
CA TYR A 63 21.80 9.36 29.56
C TYR A 63 22.35 8.69 30.83
N THR A 64 22.39 7.36 30.79
CA THR A 64 22.97 6.54 31.85
C THR A 64 24.45 6.32 31.57
N VAL A 65 25.28 6.35 32.63
CA VAL A 65 26.68 5.96 32.58
C VAL A 65 26.97 5.03 33.77
N LYS A 66 27.84 4.06 33.55
CA LYS A 66 28.21 3.06 34.56
C LYS A 66 29.69 3.05 34.82
N ARG A 67 30.07 2.57 36.00
CA ARG A 67 31.48 2.33 36.38
C ARG A 67 31.66 0.99 37.07
N ARG A 68 32.88 0.48 37.08
CA ARG A 68 33.22 -0.80 37.73
C ARG A 68 33.76 -0.64 39.14
N ASN A 69 34.70 0.35 39.34
CA ASN A 69 35.23 0.66 40.66
C ASN A 69 34.37 1.75 41.31
N THR A 70 33.74 1.39 42.43
CA THR A 70 32.77 2.22 43.15
C THR A 70 33.28 2.80 44.46
N VAL A 71 34.55 2.59 44.77
CA VAL A 71 35.10 2.90 46.12
C VAL A 71 35.00 4.41 46.43
N ASP A 72 35.43 5.27 45.51
CA ASP A 72 35.49 6.70 45.74
C ASP A 72 34.38 7.47 44.98
N PRO A 73 33.96 8.64 45.49
CA PRO A 73 33.17 9.55 44.68
C PRO A 73 34.08 10.15 43.58
N ILE A 74 33.55 10.27 42.37
CA ILE A 74 34.32 10.80 41.23
C ILE A 74 33.50 11.75 40.37
N VAL A 75 34.17 12.68 39.70
CA VAL A 75 33.67 13.44 38.58
C VAL A 75 34.48 13.05 37.36
N VAL A 76 33.80 12.56 36.32
CA VAL A 76 34.43 12.02 35.10
C VAL A 76 34.65 13.13 34.10
N PRO A 77 35.94 13.44 33.74
CA PRO A 77 36.19 14.39 32.67
C PRO A 77 35.80 13.80 31.32
N VAL A 78 35.07 14.57 30.53
CA VAL A 78 34.66 14.19 29.16
C VAL A 78 35.19 15.20 28.16
N VAL A 79 35.50 14.72 26.96
CA VAL A 79 35.84 15.55 25.80
C VAL A 79 34.62 15.56 24.89
N VAL A 80 34.07 16.74 24.66
CA VAL A 80 32.91 16.96 23.82
C VAL A 80 33.36 17.49 22.46
N LYS A 81 33.00 16.80 21.37
CA LYS A 81 33.25 17.23 19.99
C LYS A 81 31.91 17.34 19.27
N SER A 82 31.58 18.51 18.76
CA SER A 82 30.37 18.76 18.02
C SER A 82 30.66 19.39 16.65
N ASN A 83 29.78 19.18 15.69
CA ASN A 83 29.87 19.80 14.36
C ASN A 83 29.63 21.32 14.39
N VAL A 84 28.94 21.81 15.42
CA VAL A 84 28.70 23.24 15.67
C VAL A 84 29.02 23.53 17.14
N GLU A 85 29.85 24.54 17.39
CA GLU A 85 30.23 24.92 18.74
C GLU A 85 29.04 25.46 19.55
N ASP A 86 29.09 25.28 20.86
CA ASP A 86 28.11 25.81 21.84
C ASP A 86 26.64 25.36 21.67
N ILE A 87 26.37 24.34 20.91
CA ILE A 87 25.01 23.78 20.81
C ILE A 87 24.70 22.89 22.00
N PHE A 88 25.62 21.96 22.32
CA PHE A 88 25.44 20.99 23.39
C PHE A 88 26.10 21.45 24.68
N VAL A 89 25.36 21.42 25.77
CA VAL A 89 25.82 21.62 27.11
C VAL A 89 25.70 20.31 27.86
N VAL A 90 26.86 19.72 28.21
CA VAL A 90 26.94 18.43 28.90
C VAL A 90 27.11 18.68 30.39
N GLU A 91 26.18 18.16 31.22
CA GLU A 91 26.34 18.20 32.66
C GLU A 91 27.52 17.33 33.14
N PRO A 92 28.14 17.66 34.27
CA PRO A 92 29.19 16.83 34.86
C PRO A 92 28.69 15.42 35.15
N ILE A 93 29.43 14.40 34.71
CA ILE A 93 29.16 13.01 35.07
C ILE A 93 29.76 12.76 36.44
N ALA A 94 28.91 12.62 37.47
CA ALA A 94 29.35 12.43 38.84
C ALA A 94 28.82 11.13 39.42
N PHE A 95 29.63 10.42 40.19
CA PHE A 95 29.23 9.25 40.94
C PHE A 95 29.54 9.45 42.43
N ASP A 96 28.61 9.12 43.30
CA ASP A 96 28.84 9.01 44.72
C ASP A 96 29.57 7.71 45.09
N ALA A 97 30.19 7.67 46.27
CA ALA A 97 30.86 6.47 46.77
C ALA A 97 29.83 5.30 46.88
N GLY A 98 30.22 4.16 46.33
CA GLY A 98 29.35 2.96 46.32
C GLY A 98 28.42 2.87 45.11
N GLU A 99 28.22 3.88 44.32
CA GLU A 99 27.39 3.87 43.12
C GLU A 99 28.11 3.30 41.90
N ASP A 100 27.50 2.38 41.19
CA ASP A 100 27.98 1.78 39.95
C ASP A 100 27.28 2.35 38.71
N GLU A 101 26.20 3.10 38.89
CA GLU A 101 25.41 3.74 37.83
C GLU A 101 25.00 5.16 38.25
N THR A 102 25.05 6.08 37.31
CA THR A 102 24.53 7.44 37.45
C THR A 102 23.96 7.93 36.13
N THR A 103 23.29 9.07 36.16
CA THR A 103 22.78 9.74 34.95
C THR A 103 23.39 11.12 34.80
N PHE A 104 23.41 11.61 33.56
CA PHE A 104 23.79 13.00 33.24
C PHE A 104 22.91 13.53 32.13
N THR A 105 22.73 14.82 32.09
CA THR A 105 21.89 15.50 31.12
C THR A 105 22.73 16.22 30.07
N ILE A 106 22.29 16.17 28.84
CA ILE A 106 22.80 16.94 27.72
C ILE A 106 21.68 17.87 27.28
N SER A 107 21.91 19.18 27.41
CA SER A 107 20.96 20.18 26.94
C SER A 107 21.45 20.86 25.65
N PHE A 108 20.53 21.37 24.85
CA PHE A 108 20.80 21.98 23.54
C PHE A 108 19.92 23.22 23.29
N PRO A 109 19.99 24.23 24.20
CA PRO A 109 19.07 25.37 24.20
C PRO A 109 19.25 26.30 22.98
N LYS A 110 20.36 26.20 22.26
CA LYS A 110 20.66 27.02 21.08
C LYS A 110 20.40 26.28 19.75
N ALA A 111 19.94 25.05 19.80
CA ALA A 111 19.66 24.28 18.60
C ALA A 111 18.53 24.93 17.78
N GLN A 112 18.72 25.06 16.47
CA GLN A 112 17.76 25.66 15.55
C GLN A 112 16.97 24.57 14.83
N MET A 113 15.72 24.87 14.52
CA MET A 113 14.83 23.96 13.76
C MET A 113 15.39 23.67 12.37
N GLY A 114 15.24 22.42 11.93
CA GLY A 114 15.60 21.95 10.60
C GLY A 114 17.12 21.85 10.36
N THR A 115 17.92 21.93 11.43
CA THR A 115 19.38 21.74 11.36
C THR A 115 19.77 20.49 12.13
N THR A 116 20.62 19.66 11.51
CA THR A 116 21.15 18.46 12.16
C THR A 116 22.45 18.80 12.87
N TYR A 117 22.50 18.54 14.16
CA TYR A 117 23.68 18.67 14.99
C TYR A 117 24.21 17.31 15.40
N THR A 118 25.54 17.15 15.44
CA THR A 118 26.17 15.92 15.92
C THR A 118 27.08 16.24 17.09
N CYS A 119 27.12 15.34 18.07
CA CYS A 119 27.94 15.45 19.25
C CYS A 119 28.56 14.10 19.59
N ASP A 120 29.85 14.05 19.81
CA ASP A 120 30.59 12.92 20.35
C ASP A 120 31.12 13.27 21.73
N ILE A 121 30.74 12.48 22.73
CA ILE A 121 31.19 12.62 24.12
C ILE A 121 32.13 11.47 24.42
N ASN A 122 33.39 11.79 24.72
CA ASN A 122 34.44 10.80 24.88
C ASN A 122 35.02 10.86 26.31
N ILE A 123 35.21 9.68 26.91
CA ILE A 123 35.98 9.52 28.14
C ILE A 123 37.40 9.14 27.72
N GLU A 124 38.31 10.12 27.64
CA GLU A 124 39.66 9.91 27.09
C GLU A 124 40.72 9.68 28.17
N ASP A 125 40.50 10.09 29.44
CA ASP A 125 41.45 9.92 30.54
C ASP A 125 41.51 8.43 30.99
N PRO A 126 42.67 7.77 30.89
CA PRO A 126 42.85 6.35 31.23
C PRO A 126 42.54 5.99 32.70
N ARG A 127 42.49 6.97 33.59
CA ARG A 127 42.09 6.76 34.98
C ARG A 127 40.62 6.49 35.12
N TYR A 128 39.79 6.97 34.17
CA TYR A 128 38.33 6.80 34.20
C TYR A 128 37.88 5.75 33.21
N ALA A 129 38.40 5.72 32.00
CA ALA A 129 38.00 4.80 30.96
C ALA A 129 38.84 3.52 30.96
N SER A 130 38.21 2.36 30.87
CA SER A 130 38.91 1.11 30.62
C SER A 130 39.51 1.11 29.22
N ILE A 131 40.83 0.92 29.12
CA ILE A 131 41.56 0.82 27.84
C ILE A 131 41.41 -0.56 27.18
N TYR A 132 40.89 -1.54 27.89
CA TYR A 132 40.74 -2.92 27.43
C TYR A 132 39.28 -3.22 27.01
N GLY A 133 38.90 -2.76 25.97
CA GLY A 133 38.20 -3.12 24.75
C GLY A 133 36.75 -3.45 24.72
N ALA A 134 36.06 -3.96 25.69
CA ALA A 134 34.66 -4.33 25.52
C ALA A 134 33.65 -3.22 25.84
N ASP A 135 34.10 -2.23 26.61
CA ASP A 135 33.23 -1.17 27.09
C ASP A 135 33.28 0.05 26.15
N LYS A 136 32.13 0.67 25.95
CA LYS A 136 32.05 1.86 25.13
C LYS A 136 32.39 3.12 25.95
N VAL A 137 33.42 3.84 25.54
CA VAL A 137 33.86 5.11 26.14
C VAL A 137 33.47 6.33 25.32
N ASN A 138 32.68 6.10 24.27
CA ASN A 138 32.16 7.13 23.37
C ASN A 138 30.63 7.02 23.33
N LEU A 139 29.97 8.16 23.41
CA LEU A 139 28.53 8.34 23.15
C LEU A 139 28.36 9.31 21.98
N SER A 140 27.83 8.84 20.87
CA SER A 140 27.55 9.64 19.68
C SER A 140 26.08 9.98 19.59
N ILE A 141 25.78 11.24 19.39
CA ILE A 141 24.42 11.78 19.31
C ILE A 141 24.25 12.50 17.98
N SER A 142 23.09 12.29 17.35
CA SER A 142 22.59 13.11 16.26
C SER A 142 21.29 13.76 16.72
N LEU A 143 21.21 15.08 16.64
CA LEU A 143 20.07 15.87 17.09
C LEU A 143 19.46 16.63 15.92
N VAL A 144 18.16 16.55 15.76
CA VAL A 144 17.39 17.45 14.90
C VAL A 144 16.15 17.96 15.62
N LEU A 145 15.91 19.28 15.55
CA LEU A 145 14.61 19.86 15.90
C LEU A 145 13.79 19.95 14.61
N ALA A 146 12.73 19.18 14.53
CA ALA A 146 11.92 19.09 13.33
C ALA A 146 11.34 20.46 12.94
N LYS A 147 11.49 20.85 11.67
CA LYS A 147 10.82 22.02 11.10
C LYS A 147 9.81 21.54 10.08
N TRP A 148 8.57 21.91 10.28
CA TRP A 148 7.46 21.56 9.42
C TRP A 148 6.98 22.76 8.63
N GLU A 149 6.85 22.61 7.33
CA GLU A 149 6.40 23.64 6.41
C GLU A 149 5.07 23.24 5.80
N LEU A 150 4.13 24.16 5.76
CA LEU A 150 2.83 23.94 5.13
C LEU A 150 3.04 23.65 3.65
N VAL A 151 2.55 22.50 3.19
CA VAL A 151 2.56 22.16 1.76
C VAL A 151 1.61 23.10 1.03
N THR A 152 2.11 23.70 -0.03
CA THR A 152 1.36 24.63 -0.88
C THR A 152 1.60 24.23 -2.33
N ASP A 153 0.54 24.15 -3.11
CA ASP A 153 0.67 23.97 -4.55
C ASP A 153 1.21 25.27 -5.20
N GLU A 154 2.34 25.18 -5.85
CA GLU A 154 3.01 26.34 -6.46
C GLU A 154 2.22 26.93 -7.64
N LYS A 155 1.39 26.12 -8.32
CA LYS A 155 0.61 26.56 -9.49
C LYS A 155 -0.69 27.24 -9.08
N THR A 156 -1.42 26.66 -8.14
CA THR A 156 -2.76 27.12 -7.74
C THR A 156 -2.76 27.99 -6.48
N GLY A 157 -1.72 27.88 -5.64
CA GLY A 157 -1.66 28.51 -4.33
C GLY A 157 -2.52 27.80 -3.27
N GLU A 158 -3.06 26.63 -3.57
CA GLU A 158 -3.82 25.83 -2.62
C GLU A 158 -2.95 25.38 -1.46
N THR A 159 -3.48 25.45 -0.25
CA THR A 159 -2.80 25.09 1.00
C THR A 159 -3.46 23.93 1.74
N LYS A 160 -4.60 23.47 1.24
CA LYS A 160 -5.32 22.36 1.83
C LYS A 160 -5.22 21.13 0.93
N GLY A 161 -4.86 20.02 1.54
CA GLY A 161 -4.99 18.71 0.95
C GLY A 161 -6.31 18.04 1.36
N ARG A 162 -6.51 16.80 0.92
CA ARG A 162 -7.67 16.00 1.27
C ARG A 162 -7.24 14.66 1.83
N TYR A 163 -7.95 14.22 2.85
CA TYR A 163 -7.79 12.92 3.48
C TYR A 163 -9.09 12.14 3.36
N ARG A 164 -9.03 10.97 2.72
CA ARG A 164 -10.13 10.02 2.64
C ARG A 164 -9.82 8.85 3.55
N ASP A 165 -10.71 8.61 4.49
CA ASP A 165 -10.58 7.50 5.44
C ASP A 165 -11.21 6.21 4.87
N ASP A 166 -10.48 5.10 4.99
CA ASP A 166 -10.96 3.72 4.78
C ASP A 166 -10.55 2.83 5.97
N ILE A 167 -10.11 3.45 7.06
CA ILE A 167 -9.54 2.77 8.22
C ILE A 167 -10.58 2.56 9.30
N LEU A 168 -11.22 3.64 9.71
CA LEU A 168 -12.19 3.63 10.81
C LEU A 168 -13.62 3.33 10.33
N GLY A 169 -13.89 3.50 9.01
CA GLY A 169 -15.21 3.36 8.41
C GLY A 169 -15.92 2.05 8.70
N ASN A 170 -15.17 0.98 8.73
CA ASN A 170 -15.71 -0.34 9.02
C ASN A 170 -16.19 -0.50 10.47
N PHE A 171 -15.68 0.31 11.40
CA PHE A 171 -16.09 0.26 12.80
C PHE A 171 -17.36 1.07 13.09
N ALA A 172 -17.61 2.14 12.32
CA ALA A 172 -18.78 3.00 12.53
C ALA A 172 -20.04 2.48 11.84
N SER A 173 -19.91 1.77 10.74
CA SER A 173 -21.05 1.32 9.94
C SER A 173 -21.87 0.18 10.60
N ILE A 174 -21.32 -0.46 11.64
CA ILE A 174 -21.97 -1.59 12.32
C ILE A 174 -23.27 -1.14 13.01
N ASP A 175 -23.29 0.06 13.57
CA ASP A 175 -24.42 0.56 14.35
C ASP A 175 -25.19 1.72 13.69
N ASN A 176 -24.69 2.26 12.59
CA ASN A 176 -25.32 3.39 11.89
C ASN A 176 -25.36 3.21 10.38
N PRO A 177 -26.50 2.78 9.81
CA PRO A 177 -26.63 2.55 8.35
C PRO A 177 -26.49 3.84 7.52
N ASN A 178 -26.51 5.01 8.14
CA ASN A 178 -26.33 6.31 7.48
C ASN A 178 -24.89 6.85 7.61
N ALA A 179 -24.01 6.16 8.31
CA ALA A 179 -22.62 6.56 8.40
C ALA A 179 -21.94 6.46 7.03
N ASN A 180 -21.12 7.45 6.70
CA ASN A 180 -20.27 7.36 5.52
C ASN A 180 -19.04 6.50 5.86
N PRO A 181 -18.90 5.30 5.28
CA PRO A 181 -17.78 4.41 5.61
C PRO A 181 -16.42 4.93 5.10
N ASN A 182 -16.43 5.88 4.17
CA ASN A 182 -15.21 6.45 3.57
C ASN A 182 -15.31 7.98 3.49
N PRO A 183 -15.36 8.67 4.63
CA PRO A 183 -15.45 10.12 4.64
C PRO A 183 -14.17 10.76 4.08
N GLU A 184 -14.32 11.85 3.37
CA GLU A 184 -13.23 12.68 2.88
C GLU A 184 -13.35 14.07 3.50
N ILE A 185 -12.24 14.58 4.04
CA ILE A 185 -12.13 15.91 4.62
C ILE A 185 -10.98 16.70 4.03
N GLU A 186 -11.10 18.03 4.05
CA GLU A 186 -10.00 18.93 3.76
C GLU A 186 -9.19 19.20 5.04
N LEU A 187 -7.86 19.18 4.90
CA LEU A 187 -6.95 19.43 6.02
C LEU A 187 -5.63 20.05 5.55
N GLU A 188 -4.91 20.64 6.49
CA GLU A 188 -3.54 21.10 6.24
C GLU A 188 -2.56 19.94 6.33
N ILE A 189 -1.63 19.89 5.37
CA ILE A 189 -0.55 18.92 5.32
C ILE A 189 0.76 19.67 5.45
N TYR A 190 1.63 19.19 6.32
CA TYR A 190 2.95 19.76 6.53
C TYR A 190 4.02 18.77 6.11
N GLU A 191 5.03 19.25 5.42
CA GLU A 191 6.22 18.48 5.04
C GLU A 191 7.41 18.87 5.92
N ARG A 192 8.22 17.89 6.28
CA ARG A 192 9.41 18.14 7.08
C ARG A 192 10.55 18.69 6.22
N SER A 193 11.08 19.84 6.56
CA SER A 193 12.04 20.57 5.71
C SER A 193 13.37 19.84 5.49
N ASP A 194 13.80 19.01 6.43
CA ASP A 194 15.04 18.21 6.36
C ASP A 194 14.82 16.78 5.82
N LYS A 195 13.56 16.37 5.63
CA LYS A 195 13.20 15.05 5.11
C LYS A 195 12.04 15.17 4.12
N LYS A 196 12.38 15.40 2.86
CA LYS A 196 11.39 15.51 1.78
C LYS A 196 10.53 14.25 1.67
N GLY A 197 9.21 14.43 1.44
CA GLY A 197 8.25 13.34 1.39
C GLY A 197 7.83 12.82 2.77
N TYR A 198 8.32 13.39 3.87
CA TYR A 198 7.84 13.04 5.20
C TYR A 198 6.79 14.04 5.63
N TYR A 199 5.54 13.57 5.67
CA TYR A 199 4.38 14.41 5.90
C TYR A 199 3.78 14.19 7.27
N ARG A 200 3.11 15.25 7.80
CA ARG A 200 2.20 15.14 8.93
C ARG A 200 0.91 15.90 8.68
N MET A 201 -0.15 15.42 9.28
CA MET A 201 -1.46 16.03 9.24
C MET A 201 -2.26 15.67 10.48
N LYS A 202 -3.36 16.39 10.74
CA LYS A 202 -4.32 16.00 11.77
C LYS A 202 -5.49 15.28 11.13
N ALA A 203 -5.31 13.97 10.86
CA ALA A 203 -6.28 13.17 10.13
C ALA A 203 -7.54 12.90 10.97
N TYR A 204 -7.39 12.57 12.24
CA TYR A 204 -8.49 12.14 13.10
C TYR A 204 -9.07 13.32 13.90
N THR A 205 -9.62 14.30 13.17
CA THR A 205 -10.26 15.46 13.77
C THR A 205 -11.65 15.11 14.30
N PRO A 206 -12.21 15.92 15.24
CA PRO A 206 -13.61 15.78 15.64
C PRO A 206 -14.58 15.87 14.46
N GLU A 207 -14.25 16.65 13.42
CA GLU A 207 -15.04 16.77 12.21
C GLU A 207 -15.10 15.44 11.45
N LEU A 208 -13.95 14.81 11.18
CA LEU A 208 -13.89 13.49 10.56
C LEU A 208 -14.68 12.47 11.38
N MET A 209 -14.49 12.47 12.70
CA MET A 209 -15.18 11.54 13.60
C MET A 209 -16.69 11.73 13.59
N ASN A 210 -17.18 12.96 13.45
CA ASN A 210 -18.62 13.25 13.36
C ASN A 210 -19.22 12.77 12.03
N ILE A 211 -18.53 12.99 10.91
CA ILE A 211 -18.97 12.50 9.59
C ILE A 211 -19.06 10.97 9.59
N PHE A 212 -18.07 10.36 10.16
CA PHE A 212 -17.87 8.93 10.24
C PHE A 212 -18.88 8.25 11.19
N ALA A 213 -19.03 8.76 12.41
CA ALA A 213 -19.82 8.14 13.46
C ALA A 213 -21.28 8.58 13.49
N GLY A 214 -21.67 9.59 12.69
CA GLY A 214 -22.99 10.21 12.82
C GLY A 214 -23.24 10.78 14.22
N GLY A 215 -22.19 11.17 14.95
CA GLY A 215 -22.24 11.69 16.30
C GLY A 215 -22.48 10.65 17.42
N GLN A 216 -22.42 9.35 17.12
CA GLN A 216 -22.77 8.30 18.09
C GLN A 216 -21.60 7.55 18.73
N VAL A 217 -20.37 7.72 18.26
CA VAL A 217 -19.21 7.03 18.85
C VAL A 217 -18.72 7.80 20.08
N ASN A 218 -18.77 7.11 21.22
CA ASN A 218 -18.16 7.61 22.46
C ASN A 218 -16.64 7.42 22.32
N HIS A 219 -15.94 8.43 21.81
CA HIS A 219 -14.52 8.40 21.59
C HIS A 219 -13.82 9.57 22.27
N GLU A 220 -12.66 9.32 22.80
CA GLU A 220 -11.72 10.35 23.17
C GLU A 220 -10.77 10.60 22.00
N ASN A 221 -10.55 11.87 21.67
CA ASN A 221 -9.67 12.29 20.60
C ASN A 221 -8.70 13.35 21.11
N ARG A 222 -7.42 12.98 21.19
CA ARG A 222 -6.36 13.90 21.60
C ARG A 222 -5.86 14.79 20.46
N ASN A 223 -6.40 14.62 19.25
CA ASN A 223 -6.06 15.42 18.07
C ASN A 223 -4.54 15.48 17.80
N VAL A 224 -3.88 14.33 17.83
CA VAL A 224 -2.44 14.19 17.60
C VAL A 224 -2.10 14.31 16.11
N TRP A 225 -0.82 14.51 15.80
CA TRP A 225 -0.33 14.44 14.44
C TRP A 225 -0.29 13.00 13.94
N THR A 226 -0.72 12.81 12.70
CA THR A 226 -0.56 11.57 11.94
C THR A 226 0.57 11.78 10.94
N TYR A 227 1.56 10.91 10.96
CA TYR A 227 2.74 10.96 10.10
C TYR A 227 2.66 9.94 8.99
N VAL A 228 3.18 10.30 7.82
CA VAL A 228 3.32 9.41 6.65
C VAL A 228 4.70 9.61 6.05
N ASP A 229 5.42 8.52 5.88
CA ASP A 229 6.70 8.52 5.18
C ASP A 229 6.49 8.18 3.69
N ALA A 230 6.66 9.15 2.84
CA ALA A 230 6.63 9.07 1.38
C ALA A 230 7.95 9.57 0.78
N SER A 231 9.05 9.52 1.55
CA SER A 231 10.38 9.90 1.07
C SER A 231 10.87 9.03 -0.09
N ASP A 232 10.42 7.78 -0.15
CA ASP A 232 10.44 6.97 -1.38
C ASP A 232 9.01 6.85 -1.91
N PRO A 233 8.68 7.47 -3.06
CA PRO A 233 7.33 7.49 -3.60
C PRO A 233 6.77 6.10 -3.96
N ASN A 234 7.61 5.08 -4.07
CA ASN A 234 7.19 3.69 -4.31
C ASN A 234 7.10 2.85 -3.02
N LYS A 235 7.47 3.43 -1.86
CA LYS A 235 7.47 2.76 -0.57
C LYS A 235 6.86 3.64 0.51
N VAL A 236 5.66 4.12 0.28
CA VAL A 236 4.94 4.96 1.24
C VAL A 236 4.36 4.13 2.37
N TYR A 237 4.50 4.60 3.60
CA TYR A 237 3.97 3.88 4.75
C TYR A 237 3.60 4.82 5.92
N TYR A 238 2.68 4.37 6.75
CA TYR A 238 2.44 4.93 8.08
C TYR A 238 3.46 4.34 9.06
N PRO A 239 4.33 5.14 9.68
CA PRO A 239 5.11 4.69 10.84
C PRO A 239 4.17 4.18 11.94
N TYR A 240 4.64 3.25 12.78
CA TYR A 240 3.89 2.84 13.96
C TYR A 240 3.70 4.04 14.89
N GLN A 241 2.47 4.45 15.11
CA GLN A 241 2.14 5.67 15.82
C GLN A 241 0.75 5.64 16.43
N SER A 242 0.55 6.47 17.46
CA SER A 242 -0.77 6.71 18.04
C SER A 242 -1.67 7.45 17.05
N THR A 243 -2.95 7.06 17.02
CA THR A 243 -4.00 7.83 16.35
C THR A 243 -4.57 8.93 17.25
N GLY A 244 -4.27 8.91 18.54
CA GLY A 244 -4.89 9.76 19.55
C GLY A 244 -6.34 9.39 19.87
N LEU A 245 -6.85 8.31 19.34
CA LEU A 245 -8.24 7.89 19.49
C LEU A 245 -8.37 6.76 20.49
N THR A 246 -9.42 6.86 21.34
CA THR A 246 -9.95 5.75 22.14
C THR A 246 -11.35 5.44 21.59
N LEU A 247 -11.47 4.40 20.77
CA LEU A 247 -12.72 4.05 20.09
C LEU A 247 -13.69 3.27 20.99
N PHE A 248 -13.13 2.43 21.86
CA PHE A 248 -13.88 1.61 22.80
C PHE A 248 -13.24 1.73 24.19
N SER A 249 -14.06 1.83 25.21
CA SER A 249 -13.64 2.15 26.58
C SER A 249 -12.72 1.11 27.24
N ASP A 250 -12.70 -0.10 26.72
CA ASP A 250 -11.94 -1.25 27.25
C ASP A 250 -10.71 -1.60 26.42
N MET A 251 -10.43 -0.86 25.35
CA MET A 251 -9.34 -1.13 24.42
C MET A 251 -8.20 -0.11 24.48
N GLY A 252 -8.35 0.94 25.27
CA GLY A 252 -7.37 2.01 25.36
C GLY A 252 -7.20 2.79 24.08
N GLU A 253 -6.03 3.36 23.88
CA GLU A 253 -5.67 4.12 22.71
C GLU A 253 -5.33 3.21 21.51
N TRP A 254 -5.70 3.65 20.32
CA TRP A 254 -5.43 2.91 19.10
C TRP A 254 -4.19 3.43 18.38
N TYR A 255 -3.37 2.49 17.92
CA TYR A 255 -2.17 2.74 17.11
C TYR A 255 -2.39 2.30 15.68
N ILE A 256 -1.72 2.99 14.75
CA ILE A 256 -1.77 2.71 13.31
C ILE A 256 -0.37 2.43 12.80
N ALA A 257 -0.24 1.52 11.85
CA ALA A 257 0.98 1.27 11.08
C ALA A 257 0.67 0.72 9.70
N SER A 258 1.55 0.93 8.73
CA SER A 258 1.52 0.13 7.51
C SER A 258 2.21 -1.22 7.75
N GLN A 259 1.70 -2.25 7.10
CA GLN A 259 2.25 -3.60 7.15
C GLN A 259 3.49 -3.69 6.27
N THR A 260 4.61 -3.21 6.77
CA THR A 260 5.90 -3.19 6.09
C THR A 260 7.00 -3.76 6.97
N PRO A 261 8.11 -4.25 6.40
CA PRO A 261 9.23 -4.83 7.15
C PRO A 261 9.83 -3.88 8.20
N GLU A 262 9.81 -2.57 7.93
CA GLU A 262 10.38 -1.56 8.82
C GLU A 262 9.52 -1.28 10.05
N ASN A 263 8.20 -1.50 9.93
CA ASN A 263 7.26 -1.19 11.00
C ASN A 263 6.69 -2.45 11.64
N PHE A 264 6.03 -3.23 10.81
CA PHE A 264 5.11 -4.23 11.27
C PHE A 264 4.97 -5.31 10.20
N ALA A 265 5.89 -6.24 10.17
CA ALA A 265 5.83 -7.38 9.27
C ALA A 265 5.05 -8.51 9.95
N MET A 266 3.82 -8.73 9.55
CA MET A 266 3.12 -9.98 9.87
C MET A 266 3.64 -11.13 9.00
N ASP A 267 4.17 -10.82 7.82
CA ASP A 267 4.85 -11.73 6.90
C ASP A 267 6.02 -10.98 6.25
N GLU A 268 7.24 -11.51 6.39
CA GLU A 268 8.47 -10.93 5.83
C GLU A 268 8.43 -10.80 4.29
N SER A 269 7.53 -11.52 3.62
CA SER A 269 7.42 -11.53 2.14
C SER A 269 6.53 -10.45 1.56
N ALA A 270 5.68 -9.80 2.34
CA ALA A 270 4.65 -8.90 1.86
C ALA A 270 4.86 -7.45 2.31
N GLY A 271 5.76 -6.73 1.66
CA GLY A 271 5.83 -5.27 1.80
C GLY A 271 4.58 -4.62 1.23
N GLN A 272 3.62 -4.27 2.09
CA GLN A 272 2.37 -3.60 1.73
C GLN A 272 2.57 -2.08 1.71
N TYR A 273 3.46 -1.63 0.85
CA TYR A 273 3.72 -0.20 0.69
C TYR A 273 2.63 0.48 -0.12
N GLY A 274 2.29 1.70 0.29
CA GLY A 274 1.57 2.63 -0.55
C GLY A 274 2.47 3.27 -1.61
N THR A 275 1.88 4.12 -2.42
CA THR A 275 2.59 4.89 -3.45
C THR A 275 2.18 6.36 -3.41
N LEU A 276 3.12 7.26 -3.73
CA LEU A 276 2.87 8.67 -4.01
C LEU A 276 3.00 8.89 -5.51
N ASN A 277 1.90 9.25 -6.15
CA ASN A 277 1.88 9.56 -7.58
C ASN A 277 1.09 10.85 -7.81
N ASN A 278 1.69 11.85 -8.48
CA ASN A 278 1.06 13.14 -8.81
C ASN A 278 0.39 13.82 -7.61
N GLY A 279 1.06 13.81 -6.46
CA GLY A 279 0.54 14.38 -5.23
C GLY A 279 -0.54 13.54 -4.54
N VAL A 280 -0.85 12.36 -5.03
CA VAL A 280 -1.82 11.42 -4.44
C VAL A 280 -1.11 10.24 -3.81
N ILE A 281 -1.29 10.06 -2.51
CA ILE A 281 -0.82 8.91 -1.77
C ILE A 281 -1.99 7.91 -1.66
N THR A 282 -1.72 6.66 -2.04
CA THR A 282 -2.67 5.54 -1.94
C THR A 282 -2.03 4.37 -1.23
N PHE A 283 -2.85 3.53 -0.63
CA PHE A 283 -2.41 2.33 0.08
C PHE A 283 -3.16 1.09 -0.44
N PRO A 284 -2.48 -0.05 -0.55
CA PRO A 284 -3.13 -1.30 -0.97
C PRO A 284 -4.17 -1.73 0.08
N ALA A 285 -5.21 -2.43 -0.36
CA ALA A 285 -6.19 -3.02 0.55
C ALA A 285 -5.49 -3.90 1.60
N GLN A 286 -5.92 -3.77 2.85
CA GLN A 286 -5.35 -4.48 4.00
C GLN A 286 -3.85 -4.21 4.26
N GLY A 287 -3.29 -3.17 3.64
CA GLY A 287 -1.89 -2.76 3.86
C GLY A 287 -1.67 -1.97 5.16
N ILE A 288 -2.73 -1.60 5.85
CA ILE A 288 -2.69 -0.83 7.09
C ILE A 288 -3.29 -1.67 8.21
N VAL A 289 -2.67 -1.61 9.38
CA VAL A 289 -3.12 -2.31 10.58
C VAL A 289 -3.40 -1.34 11.72
N LEU A 290 -4.32 -1.72 12.59
CA LEU A 290 -4.64 -1.04 13.84
C LEU A 290 -4.36 -1.97 15.03
N GLU A 291 -3.87 -1.40 16.12
CA GLU A 291 -3.60 -2.08 17.38
C GLU A 291 -4.20 -1.30 18.55
N PRO A 292 -5.06 -1.90 19.39
CA PRO A 292 -5.45 -1.32 20.65
C PRO A 292 -4.36 -1.50 21.72
N SER A 293 -4.17 -0.50 22.58
CA SER A 293 -3.14 -0.52 23.63
C SER A 293 -3.51 -1.32 24.87
N GLU A 294 -4.79 -1.59 25.09
CA GLU A 294 -5.30 -2.22 26.31
C GLU A 294 -6.34 -3.30 26.00
N GLY A 295 -6.78 -4.02 27.04
CA GLY A 295 -7.84 -5.00 26.97
C GLY A 295 -7.42 -6.37 26.42
N GLU A 296 -8.40 -7.18 26.05
CA GLU A 296 -8.20 -8.54 25.52
C GLU A 296 -7.43 -8.56 24.19
N TYR A 297 -7.50 -7.45 23.45
CA TYR A 297 -6.92 -7.30 22.12
C TYR A 297 -5.59 -6.54 22.11
N ALA A 298 -5.06 -6.15 23.26
CA ALA A 298 -3.75 -5.52 23.35
C ALA A 298 -2.67 -6.41 22.72
N GLY A 299 -1.85 -5.85 21.84
CA GLY A 299 -0.84 -6.61 21.10
C GLY A 299 -1.39 -7.46 19.95
N LYS A 300 -2.68 -7.35 19.63
CA LYS A 300 -3.28 -7.98 18.44
C LYS A 300 -3.55 -6.91 17.38
N PHE A 301 -3.36 -7.29 16.12
CA PHE A 301 -3.53 -6.40 14.99
C PHE A 301 -4.80 -6.70 14.23
N PHE A 302 -5.45 -5.63 13.80
CA PHE A 302 -6.62 -5.69 12.94
C PHE A 302 -6.26 -5.08 11.60
N TYR A 303 -6.54 -5.80 10.51
CA TYR A 303 -6.45 -5.21 9.19
C TYR A 303 -7.43 -4.06 9.07
N ALA A 304 -6.91 -2.93 8.68
CA ALA A 304 -7.69 -1.75 8.34
C ALA A 304 -7.74 -1.56 6.82
N ASN A 305 -8.31 -0.47 6.33
CA ASN A 305 -8.43 -0.11 4.92
C ASN A 305 -8.82 -1.31 4.00
N ALA A 306 -9.88 -2.01 4.37
CA ALA A 306 -10.32 -3.25 3.72
C ALA A 306 -10.57 -3.11 2.21
N ASN A 307 -10.99 -1.92 1.75
CA ASN A 307 -11.34 -1.65 0.36
C ASN A 307 -10.20 -1.01 -0.45
N GLY A 308 -9.07 -0.67 0.18
CA GLY A 308 -7.97 0.04 -0.46
C GLY A 308 -8.31 1.47 -0.89
N LEU A 309 -9.29 2.09 -0.23
CA LEU A 309 -9.76 3.44 -0.56
C LEU A 309 -9.06 4.53 0.27
N GLN A 310 -8.18 4.14 1.20
CA GLN A 310 -7.37 5.06 1.99
C GLN A 310 -6.51 5.94 1.09
N ARG A 311 -6.66 7.26 1.22
CA ARG A 311 -6.02 8.20 0.31
C ARG A 311 -5.69 9.52 0.98
N ILE A 312 -4.52 10.05 0.67
CA ILE A 312 -4.09 11.40 1.04
C ILE A 312 -3.77 12.15 -0.25
N MET A 313 -4.35 13.30 -0.44
CA MET A 313 -4.09 14.17 -1.59
C MET A 313 -3.40 15.42 -1.10
N LEU A 314 -2.20 15.68 -1.60
CA LEU A 314 -1.49 16.92 -1.33
C LEU A 314 -2.25 18.12 -1.94
N PRO A 315 -2.04 19.36 -1.45
CA PRO A 315 -2.62 20.54 -2.07
C PRO A 315 -2.38 20.59 -3.57
N GLY A 316 -3.41 20.92 -4.35
CA GLY A 316 -3.37 20.94 -5.81
C GLY A 316 -3.46 19.57 -6.49
N ALA A 317 -3.33 18.47 -5.74
CA ALA A 317 -3.45 17.13 -6.31
C ALA A 317 -4.91 16.83 -6.71
N ARG A 318 -5.06 16.16 -7.84
CA ARG A 318 -6.36 15.78 -8.38
C ARG A 318 -6.37 14.28 -8.72
N VAL A 319 -7.46 13.62 -8.42
CA VAL A 319 -7.75 12.27 -8.91
C VAL A 319 -8.67 12.40 -10.09
N TYR A 320 -8.21 11.90 -11.21
CA TYR A 320 -8.97 11.92 -12.46
C TYR A 320 -9.80 10.64 -12.59
N ASP A 321 -11.03 10.78 -13.05
CA ASP A 321 -11.89 9.65 -13.41
C ASP A 321 -11.86 9.49 -14.94
N TYR A 322 -11.07 8.55 -15.40
CA TYR A 322 -11.02 8.16 -16.81
C TYR A 322 -11.90 6.92 -17.01
N SER A 323 -13.19 7.11 -17.04
CA SER A 323 -14.13 6.03 -17.23
C SER A 323 -15.12 6.29 -18.36
N VAL A 324 -15.56 5.20 -19.00
CA VAL A 324 -16.66 5.18 -19.96
C VAL A 324 -17.60 4.04 -19.59
N ALA A 325 -18.82 4.40 -19.21
CA ALA A 325 -19.87 3.42 -18.97
C ALA A 325 -20.60 3.12 -20.29
N LEU A 326 -20.66 1.82 -20.65
CA LEU A 326 -21.31 1.35 -21.86
C LEU A 326 -22.61 0.61 -21.53
N THR A 327 -23.66 0.93 -22.26
CA THR A 327 -24.94 0.22 -22.23
C THR A 327 -25.31 -0.22 -23.64
N LYS A 328 -26.20 -1.18 -23.81
CA LYS A 328 -26.67 -1.63 -25.13
C LYS A 328 -28.18 -1.77 -25.17
N SER A 329 -28.75 -1.52 -26.32
CA SER A 329 -30.14 -1.90 -26.62
C SER A 329 -30.23 -3.36 -27.04
N GLU A 330 -31.44 -3.90 -27.07
CA GLU A 330 -31.72 -5.10 -27.85
C GLU A 330 -31.55 -4.81 -29.36
N PRO A 331 -31.03 -5.77 -30.13
CA PRO A 331 -30.88 -5.61 -31.57
C PRO A 331 -32.26 -5.53 -32.26
N ALA A 332 -32.45 -4.55 -33.13
CA ALA A 332 -33.66 -4.36 -33.88
C ALA A 332 -33.39 -3.82 -35.29
N ASP A 333 -34.06 -4.36 -36.33
CA ASP A 333 -33.97 -3.88 -37.71
C ASP A 333 -32.55 -3.65 -38.26
N GLY A 334 -31.60 -4.50 -37.91
CA GLY A 334 -30.22 -4.38 -38.33
C GLY A 334 -29.44 -3.28 -37.59
N VAL A 335 -29.93 -2.84 -36.45
CA VAL A 335 -29.29 -1.80 -35.63
C VAL A 335 -29.16 -2.24 -34.18
N VAL A 336 -28.04 -1.93 -33.56
CA VAL A 336 -27.83 -2.00 -32.11
C VAL A 336 -27.35 -0.63 -31.65
N GLU A 337 -28.02 -0.08 -30.64
CA GLU A 337 -27.65 1.19 -30.03
C GLU A 337 -26.80 0.93 -28.80
N ILE A 338 -25.58 1.50 -28.76
CA ILE A 338 -24.70 1.42 -27.61
C ILE A 338 -24.61 2.82 -27.00
N GLY A 339 -25.16 2.97 -25.80
CA GLY A 339 -25.01 4.17 -25.01
C GLY A 339 -23.59 4.23 -24.43
N ALA A 340 -22.90 5.35 -24.62
CA ALA A 340 -21.61 5.60 -24.02
C ALA A 340 -21.69 6.87 -23.16
N THR A 341 -21.43 6.71 -21.84
CA THR A 341 -21.37 7.82 -20.90
C THR A 341 -19.91 8.04 -20.51
N LEU A 342 -19.35 9.16 -20.95
CA LEU A 342 -17.98 9.55 -20.63
C LEU A 342 -17.98 10.27 -19.28
N SER A 343 -16.99 9.95 -18.43
CA SER A 343 -16.71 10.73 -17.21
C SER A 343 -16.23 12.15 -17.55
N GLU A 344 -16.24 13.03 -16.57
CA GLU A 344 -15.85 14.45 -16.73
C GLU A 344 -14.41 14.60 -17.23
N ASP A 345 -13.51 13.71 -16.78
CA ASP A 345 -12.09 13.75 -17.15
C ASP A 345 -11.77 13.01 -18.44
N THR A 346 -12.74 12.32 -19.02
CA THR A 346 -12.56 11.64 -20.31
C THR A 346 -12.73 12.63 -21.46
N ARG A 347 -11.64 12.89 -22.18
CA ARG A 347 -11.61 13.77 -23.35
C ARG A 347 -12.21 13.13 -24.58
N GLU A 348 -11.81 11.87 -24.84
CA GLU A 348 -12.29 11.13 -25.98
C GLU A 348 -12.25 9.61 -25.74
N PHE A 349 -13.16 8.92 -26.42
CA PHE A 349 -13.25 7.48 -26.45
C PHE A 349 -13.10 7.01 -27.90
N ARG A 350 -11.98 6.33 -28.21
CA ARG A 350 -11.69 5.78 -29.53
C ARG A 350 -12.03 4.30 -29.51
N TYR A 351 -12.93 3.87 -30.37
CA TYR A 351 -13.44 2.51 -30.33
C TYR A 351 -13.44 1.85 -31.71
N ALA A 352 -13.37 0.51 -31.69
CA ALA A 352 -13.59 -0.36 -32.84
C ALA A 352 -14.48 -1.53 -32.45
N ILE A 353 -15.07 -2.19 -33.45
CA ILE A 353 -15.95 -3.34 -33.24
C ILE A 353 -15.24 -4.59 -33.76
N PHE A 354 -15.22 -5.61 -32.93
CA PHE A 354 -14.56 -6.90 -33.21
C PHE A 354 -15.59 -8.02 -33.22
N THR A 355 -15.39 -9.00 -34.12
CA THR A 355 -16.25 -10.19 -34.18
C THR A 355 -15.99 -11.09 -32.96
N GLY A 356 -17.07 -11.62 -32.39
CA GLY A 356 -17.04 -12.52 -31.25
C GLY A 356 -17.35 -11.84 -29.92
N ASN A 357 -17.45 -12.66 -28.89
CA ASN A 357 -17.62 -12.25 -27.49
C ASN A 357 -16.23 -12.31 -26.84
N LEU A 358 -15.53 -11.19 -26.81
CA LEU A 358 -14.19 -11.11 -26.23
C LEU A 358 -14.28 -11.14 -24.71
N SER A 359 -13.38 -11.89 -24.09
CA SER A 359 -13.12 -11.82 -22.64
C SER A 359 -12.46 -10.46 -22.30
N ASP A 360 -12.47 -10.10 -21.03
CA ASP A 360 -11.83 -8.85 -20.56
C ASP A 360 -10.35 -8.77 -20.95
N GLY A 361 -9.60 -9.87 -20.81
CA GLY A 361 -8.20 -9.93 -21.23
C GLY A 361 -7.99 -9.73 -22.73
N GLU A 362 -8.87 -10.32 -23.58
CA GLU A 362 -8.83 -10.12 -25.03
C GLU A 362 -9.21 -8.69 -25.41
N ALA A 363 -10.21 -8.10 -24.75
CA ALA A 363 -10.60 -6.72 -24.95
C ALA A 363 -9.48 -5.75 -24.57
N SER A 364 -8.78 -5.99 -23.44
CA SER A 364 -7.60 -5.24 -23.02
C SER A 364 -6.49 -5.27 -24.08
N LEU A 365 -6.20 -6.46 -24.63
CA LEU A 365 -5.21 -6.61 -25.70
C LEU A 365 -5.62 -5.84 -26.96
N LYS A 366 -6.91 -5.87 -27.35
CA LYS A 366 -7.41 -5.11 -28.51
C LYS A 366 -7.30 -3.61 -28.29
N ALA A 367 -7.60 -3.12 -27.08
CA ALA A 367 -7.41 -1.71 -26.73
C ALA A 367 -5.92 -1.30 -26.83
N GLN A 368 -5.01 -2.13 -26.35
CA GLN A 368 -3.57 -1.87 -26.48
C GLN A 368 -3.12 -1.89 -27.94
N GLU A 369 -3.60 -2.83 -28.77
CA GLU A 369 -3.33 -2.86 -30.21
C GLU A 369 -3.83 -1.59 -30.93
N MET A 370 -4.99 -1.04 -30.52
CA MET A 370 -5.50 0.23 -31.03
C MET A 370 -4.59 1.39 -30.64
N ALA A 371 -4.21 1.48 -29.37
CA ALA A 371 -3.33 2.52 -28.83
C ALA A 371 -1.94 2.48 -29.50
N ASP A 372 -1.41 1.30 -29.79
CA ASP A 372 -0.14 1.09 -30.48
C ASP A 372 -0.21 1.33 -32.02
N GLY A 373 -1.40 1.66 -32.57
CA GLY A 373 -1.58 1.85 -33.99
C GLY A 373 -1.52 0.57 -34.83
N LYS A 374 -1.72 -0.60 -34.22
CA LYS A 374 -1.72 -1.91 -34.90
C LYS A 374 -3.06 -2.23 -35.55
N ILE A 375 -4.13 -1.52 -35.19
CA ILE A 375 -5.45 -1.60 -35.81
C ILE A 375 -5.54 -0.49 -36.87
N ALA A 376 -6.09 -0.82 -38.04
CA ALA A 376 -6.23 0.11 -39.14
C ALA A 376 -7.09 1.33 -38.73
N ALA A 377 -6.62 2.52 -39.00
CA ALA A 377 -7.21 3.77 -38.52
C ALA A 377 -8.66 3.98 -38.98
N GLU A 378 -8.99 3.46 -40.18
CA GLU A 378 -10.34 3.52 -40.74
C GLU A 378 -11.40 2.71 -39.96
N LEU A 379 -10.95 1.72 -39.17
CA LEU A 379 -11.83 0.95 -38.29
C LEU A 379 -12.08 1.62 -36.94
N ILE A 380 -11.27 2.62 -36.59
CA ILE A 380 -11.34 3.31 -35.30
C ILE A 380 -12.23 4.54 -35.43
N LYS A 381 -13.28 4.60 -34.64
CA LYS A 381 -14.18 5.75 -34.52
C LYS A 381 -13.92 6.47 -33.20
N THR A 382 -14.24 7.76 -33.13
CA THR A 382 -14.03 8.58 -31.94
C THR A 382 -15.29 9.30 -31.54
N ILE A 383 -15.59 9.33 -30.25
CA ILE A 383 -16.55 10.25 -29.65
C ILE A 383 -15.87 11.10 -28.58
N THR A 384 -16.29 12.35 -28.46
CA THR A 384 -15.74 13.34 -27.51
C THR A 384 -16.78 13.84 -26.50
N ALA A 385 -17.96 13.25 -26.52
CA ALA A 385 -19.04 13.54 -25.58
C ALA A 385 -19.89 12.27 -25.39
N SER A 386 -20.56 12.19 -24.25
CA SER A 386 -21.53 11.14 -23.97
C SER A 386 -22.63 11.14 -25.04
N GLY A 387 -23.03 9.95 -25.47
CA GLY A 387 -24.03 9.82 -26.53
C GLY A 387 -24.29 8.37 -26.93
N THR A 388 -25.03 8.19 -28.02
CA THR A 388 -25.37 6.87 -28.54
C THR A 388 -24.53 6.56 -29.77
N ILE A 389 -23.94 5.38 -29.80
CA ILE A 389 -23.23 4.81 -30.94
C ILE A 389 -24.19 3.86 -31.65
N SER A 390 -24.61 4.23 -32.85
CA SER A 390 -25.45 3.34 -33.67
C SER A 390 -24.57 2.37 -34.45
N VAL A 391 -24.74 1.09 -34.19
CA VAL A 391 -24.01 -0.01 -34.84
C VAL A 391 -24.94 -0.64 -35.88
N GLN A 392 -24.56 -0.55 -37.14
CA GLN A 392 -25.30 -1.09 -38.29
C GLN A 392 -24.34 -1.57 -39.38
N ASP A 393 -24.88 -2.35 -40.32
CA ASP A 393 -24.18 -2.80 -41.54
C ASP A 393 -22.82 -3.49 -41.25
N LEU A 394 -22.78 -4.34 -40.22
CA LEU A 394 -21.58 -5.10 -39.88
C LEU A 394 -21.28 -6.14 -40.98
N GLU A 395 -20.08 -6.11 -41.56
CA GLU A 395 -19.65 -7.00 -42.66
C GLU A 395 -19.76 -8.48 -42.31
N GLY A 396 -19.62 -8.84 -41.03
CA GLY A 396 -19.76 -10.20 -40.55
C GLY A 396 -21.22 -10.70 -40.46
N GLY A 397 -22.24 -9.83 -40.74
CA GLY A 397 -23.65 -10.18 -40.68
C GLY A 397 -24.16 -10.47 -39.28
N THR A 398 -25.21 -11.28 -39.18
CA THR A 398 -25.80 -11.69 -37.89
C THR A 398 -24.79 -12.47 -37.05
N GLY A 399 -24.59 -12.04 -35.79
CA GLY A 399 -23.62 -12.69 -34.92
C GLY A 399 -23.33 -11.95 -33.60
N LYS A 400 -22.29 -12.40 -32.91
CA LYS A 400 -21.81 -11.76 -31.68
C LYS A 400 -20.62 -10.86 -32.00
N TYR A 401 -20.60 -9.72 -31.33
CA TYR A 401 -19.57 -8.71 -31.51
C TYR A 401 -19.21 -8.11 -30.17
N THR A 402 -18.02 -7.51 -30.09
CA THR A 402 -17.58 -6.74 -28.94
C THR A 402 -17.09 -5.38 -29.42
N LEU A 403 -17.67 -4.29 -28.90
CA LEU A 403 -17.11 -2.97 -28.99
C LEU A 403 -16.04 -2.85 -27.94
N VAL A 404 -14.83 -2.47 -28.36
CA VAL A 404 -13.71 -2.18 -27.47
C VAL A 404 -13.24 -0.77 -27.76
N GLY A 405 -12.97 0.01 -26.73
CA GLY A 405 -12.46 1.37 -26.93
C GLY A 405 -11.44 1.79 -25.90
N CYS A 406 -10.52 2.64 -26.36
CA CYS A 406 -9.49 3.29 -25.57
C CYS A 406 -10.00 4.61 -24.99
N ILE A 407 -9.70 4.87 -23.74
CA ILE A 407 -10.08 6.08 -23.01
C ILE A 407 -8.88 7.00 -22.94
N TYR A 408 -9.05 8.26 -23.33
CA TYR A 408 -8.02 9.30 -23.29
C TYR A 408 -8.49 10.46 -22.42
N GLY A 409 -7.58 10.94 -21.56
CA GLY A 409 -7.88 11.98 -20.59
C GLY A 409 -7.80 13.40 -21.13
N SER A 410 -8.32 14.34 -20.36
CA SER A 410 -8.37 15.77 -20.68
C SER A 410 -7.30 16.61 -19.98
N ASP A 411 -6.54 16.03 -19.06
CA ASP A 411 -5.55 16.72 -18.25
C ASP A 411 -4.16 16.84 -18.91
N GLU A 412 -3.27 17.61 -18.29
CA GLU A 412 -1.89 17.79 -18.77
C GLU A 412 -1.09 16.48 -18.74
N GLU A 413 -1.38 15.58 -17.80
CA GLU A 413 -0.67 14.31 -17.69
C GLU A 413 -1.08 13.32 -18.76
N ALA A 414 -2.38 13.26 -19.06
CA ALA A 414 -2.91 12.45 -20.15
C ALA A 414 -2.58 13.05 -21.53
N ASN A 415 -2.28 14.34 -21.57
CA ASN A 415 -1.98 15.09 -22.77
C ASN A 415 -0.75 16.03 -22.58
N PRO A 416 0.45 15.46 -22.39
CA PRO A 416 1.65 16.21 -21.99
C PRO A 416 2.12 17.26 -22.99
N GLU A 417 1.73 17.20 -24.26
CA GLU A 417 2.19 18.13 -25.28
C GLU A 417 1.27 19.32 -25.53
N GLY A 418 0.11 19.38 -24.90
CA GLY A 418 -0.86 20.48 -24.99
C GLY A 418 -1.03 21.16 -26.34
N GLY A 419 -2.23 21.45 -26.75
CA GLY A 419 -2.53 22.19 -27.99
C GLY A 419 -3.51 21.49 -28.95
N GLU A 420 -4.03 22.20 -29.93
CA GLU A 420 -5.06 21.68 -30.84
C GLU A 420 -4.58 20.51 -31.73
N THR A 421 -3.28 20.31 -31.88
CA THR A 421 -2.66 19.18 -32.61
C THR A 421 -2.35 17.96 -31.72
N ALA A 422 -2.66 18.01 -30.46
CA ALA A 422 -2.30 17.02 -29.46
C ALA A 422 -3.08 15.67 -29.54
N SER A 423 -4.04 15.54 -30.46
CA SER A 423 -4.84 14.30 -30.59
C SER A 423 -4.02 13.07 -31.05
N GLN A 424 -2.80 13.28 -31.55
CA GLN A 424 -1.94 12.20 -32.04
C GLN A 424 -1.06 11.58 -30.94
N ASN A 425 -0.80 12.29 -29.82
CA ASN A 425 0.11 11.86 -28.76
C ASN A 425 -0.59 11.61 -27.42
N LEU A 426 -1.90 11.45 -27.42
CA LEU A 426 -2.66 11.15 -26.22
C LEU A 426 -2.25 9.78 -25.66
N LYS A 427 -1.96 9.73 -24.38
CA LYS A 427 -1.71 8.49 -23.66
C LYS A 427 -3.03 7.84 -23.27
N MET A 428 -3.21 6.56 -23.62
CA MET A 428 -4.34 5.77 -23.16
C MET A 428 -4.35 5.66 -21.63
N GLN A 429 -5.46 6.04 -20.98
CA GLN A 429 -5.66 5.99 -19.54
C GLN A 429 -6.41 4.74 -19.08
N GLY A 430 -7.15 4.11 -19.97
CA GLY A 430 -7.92 2.91 -19.70
C GLY A 430 -8.64 2.42 -20.95
N TYR A 431 -9.47 1.41 -20.77
CA TYR A 431 -10.34 0.92 -21.83
C TYR A 431 -11.73 0.58 -21.28
N ALA A 432 -12.70 0.52 -22.18
CA ALA A 432 -14.02 -0.02 -21.90
C ALA A 432 -14.46 -0.96 -23.04
N SER A 433 -15.21 -1.99 -22.69
CA SER A 433 -15.73 -2.93 -23.69
C SER A 433 -17.14 -3.37 -23.36
N ILE A 434 -17.91 -3.70 -24.38
CA ILE A 434 -19.25 -4.30 -24.24
C ILE A 434 -19.52 -5.27 -25.37
N SER A 435 -19.94 -6.48 -25.02
CA SER A 435 -20.33 -7.48 -25.99
C SER A 435 -21.85 -7.40 -26.26
N PHE A 436 -22.22 -7.57 -27.52
CA PHE A 436 -23.60 -7.49 -27.97
C PHE A 436 -23.88 -8.50 -29.08
N GLY A 437 -25.14 -8.83 -29.24
CA GLY A 437 -25.64 -9.52 -30.43
C GLY A 437 -25.99 -8.52 -31.51
N TYR A 438 -25.86 -8.91 -32.77
CA TYR A 438 -26.29 -8.13 -33.93
C TYR A 438 -27.11 -9.03 -34.85
N ILE A 439 -28.27 -8.56 -35.32
CA ILE A 439 -29.11 -9.22 -36.29
C ILE A 439 -29.11 -8.37 -37.57
N ALA A 440 -28.53 -8.88 -38.63
CA ALA A 440 -28.48 -8.14 -39.89
C ALA A 440 -29.90 -7.95 -40.46
N LYS A 441 -30.10 -6.81 -41.12
CA LYS A 441 -31.38 -6.50 -41.74
C LYS A 441 -31.78 -7.59 -42.75
N GLY A 442 -32.99 -8.12 -42.59
CA GLY A 442 -33.52 -9.24 -43.41
C GLY A 442 -33.16 -10.63 -42.85
N ASP A 443 -32.51 -10.69 -41.68
CA ASP A 443 -32.24 -11.91 -40.93
C ASP A 443 -33.16 -12.04 -39.70
N GLU A 444 -34.15 -11.17 -39.55
CA GLU A 444 -35.04 -11.11 -38.39
C GLU A 444 -35.76 -12.46 -38.16
N ASP A 445 -36.07 -13.17 -39.25
CA ASP A 445 -36.70 -14.52 -39.18
C ASP A 445 -35.68 -15.65 -38.94
N LYS A 446 -34.38 -15.34 -39.06
CA LYS A 446 -33.31 -16.29 -38.72
C LYS A 446 -32.89 -16.10 -37.28
N VAL A 447 -33.78 -16.42 -36.35
CA VAL A 447 -33.55 -16.23 -34.90
C VAL A 447 -32.21 -16.85 -34.51
N SER A 448 -31.18 -16.04 -34.44
CA SER A 448 -29.96 -16.43 -33.72
C SER A 448 -30.25 -16.25 -32.25
N VAL A 449 -30.59 -17.34 -31.59
CA VAL A 449 -30.83 -17.38 -30.16
C VAL A 449 -29.64 -16.74 -29.42
N ILE A 450 -29.82 -15.53 -28.90
CA ILE A 450 -28.83 -14.89 -28.07
C ILE A 450 -28.90 -15.53 -26.68
N LEU A 451 -28.10 -16.55 -26.49
CA LEU A 451 -27.96 -17.19 -25.19
C LEU A 451 -27.02 -16.40 -24.30
N ASN A 452 -27.56 -15.74 -23.29
CA ASN A 452 -26.77 -15.12 -22.23
C ASN A 452 -26.42 -16.17 -21.20
N ILE A 453 -25.11 -16.32 -20.95
CA ILE A 453 -24.58 -17.27 -19.98
C ILE A 453 -23.73 -16.49 -18.97
N GLY A 454 -24.00 -16.68 -17.67
CA GLY A 454 -23.20 -16.16 -16.59
C GLY A 454 -22.69 -17.27 -15.69
N LEU A 455 -21.52 -17.05 -15.15
CA LEU A 455 -20.93 -17.86 -14.09
C LEU A 455 -20.58 -16.92 -12.93
N GLU A 456 -21.16 -17.19 -11.78
CA GLU A 456 -20.96 -16.38 -10.57
C GLU A 456 -20.60 -17.29 -9.41
N ALA A 457 -19.52 -16.92 -8.68
CA ALA A 457 -19.18 -17.59 -7.43
C ALA A 457 -20.28 -17.31 -6.39
N THR A 458 -20.71 -18.32 -5.65
CA THR A 458 -21.83 -18.18 -4.72
C THR A 458 -21.53 -18.75 -3.34
N ASN A 459 -22.02 -18.06 -2.31
CA ASN A 459 -22.04 -18.51 -0.93
C ASN A 459 -23.42 -19.03 -0.48
N GLU A 460 -24.40 -19.16 -1.37
CA GLU A 460 -25.78 -19.61 -1.04
C GLU A 460 -25.81 -20.93 -0.25
N PHE A 461 -24.79 -21.74 -0.40
CA PHE A 461 -24.70 -23.06 0.23
C PHE A 461 -23.66 -23.13 1.36
N ALA A 462 -23.19 -22.01 1.88
CA ALA A 462 -22.17 -21.96 2.93
C ALA A 462 -22.58 -22.73 4.20
N GLY A 463 -23.86 -22.72 4.56
CA GLY A 463 -24.42 -23.51 5.66
C GLY A 463 -24.33 -25.04 5.48
N GLN A 464 -24.02 -25.51 4.27
CA GLN A 464 -23.78 -26.92 3.94
C GLN A 464 -22.29 -27.24 3.76
N GLY A 465 -21.39 -26.31 4.12
CA GLY A 465 -19.95 -26.48 3.93
C GLY A 465 -19.45 -26.24 2.49
N ILE A 466 -20.29 -25.63 1.66
CA ILE A 466 -19.99 -25.32 0.25
C ILE A 466 -19.76 -23.81 0.14
N THR A 467 -18.56 -23.42 -0.24
CA THR A 467 -18.13 -22.02 -0.29
C THR A 467 -17.86 -21.57 -1.74
N THR A 468 -17.53 -20.29 -1.93
CA THR A 468 -17.14 -19.74 -3.24
C THR A 468 -15.98 -20.45 -3.91
N ASP A 469 -15.11 -21.13 -3.14
CA ASP A 469 -13.95 -21.86 -3.67
C ASP A 469 -14.35 -23.16 -4.36
N ASN A 470 -15.54 -23.69 -4.07
CA ASN A 470 -16.01 -24.98 -4.57
C ASN A 470 -17.44 -24.95 -5.12
N ALA A 471 -18.06 -23.78 -5.20
CA ALA A 471 -19.38 -23.61 -5.76
C ALA A 471 -19.47 -22.40 -6.68
N ALA A 472 -20.14 -22.57 -7.80
CA ALA A 472 -20.45 -21.50 -8.73
C ALA A 472 -21.91 -21.62 -9.19
N LYS A 473 -22.58 -20.47 -9.27
CA LYS A 473 -23.90 -20.36 -9.84
C LYS A 473 -23.80 -20.15 -11.34
N PHE A 474 -24.38 -21.06 -12.06
CA PHE A 474 -24.47 -20.99 -13.52
C PHE A 474 -25.88 -20.60 -13.90
N TRP A 475 -26.01 -19.60 -14.76
CA TRP A 475 -27.29 -19.21 -15.30
C TRP A 475 -27.24 -19.03 -16.81
N ALA A 476 -28.32 -19.35 -17.46
CA ALA A 476 -28.53 -19.13 -18.88
C ALA A 476 -29.97 -18.66 -19.10
N TYR A 477 -30.16 -17.60 -19.86
CA TYR A 477 -31.48 -17.19 -20.30
C TYR A 477 -31.44 -16.74 -21.76
N GLY A 478 -32.58 -16.93 -22.43
CA GLY A 478 -32.80 -16.44 -23.77
C GLY A 478 -34.25 -16.58 -24.12
N GLU A 479 -34.72 -15.83 -25.12
CA GLU A 479 -36.09 -15.94 -25.65
C GLU A 479 -36.11 -16.99 -26.74
N GLU A 480 -37.24 -17.73 -26.85
CA GLU A 480 -37.49 -18.75 -27.87
C GLU A 480 -36.47 -19.90 -27.92
N ILE A 481 -35.83 -20.21 -26.80
CA ILE A 481 -34.89 -21.32 -26.68
C ILE A 481 -35.69 -22.61 -26.39
N GLU A 482 -35.66 -23.56 -27.30
CA GLU A 482 -36.31 -24.85 -27.13
C GLU A 482 -35.53 -25.76 -26.17
N SER A 483 -34.22 -25.78 -26.29
CA SER A 483 -33.36 -26.58 -25.40
C SER A 483 -31.94 -26.00 -25.28
N VAL A 484 -31.32 -26.21 -24.13
CA VAL A 484 -29.92 -25.88 -23.89
C VAL A 484 -29.19 -27.12 -23.39
N LYS A 485 -28.07 -27.44 -24.02
CA LYS A 485 -27.15 -28.46 -23.52
C LYS A 485 -25.92 -27.83 -22.91
N TYR A 486 -25.52 -28.32 -21.75
CA TYR A 486 -24.34 -27.80 -21.03
C TYR A 486 -23.46 -28.95 -20.54
N GLY A 487 -22.21 -28.63 -20.22
CA GLY A 487 -21.30 -29.54 -19.57
C GLY A 487 -20.13 -28.78 -18.94
N VAL A 488 -19.55 -29.34 -17.88
CA VAL A 488 -18.36 -28.82 -17.21
C VAL A 488 -17.24 -29.82 -17.37
N PHE A 489 -16.15 -29.40 -17.99
CA PHE A 489 -15.05 -30.27 -18.35
C PHE A 489 -13.70 -29.60 -17.99
N LYS A 490 -12.69 -30.40 -17.68
CA LYS A 490 -11.33 -29.89 -17.57
C LYS A 490 -10.88 -29.38 -18.94
N THR A 491 -10.30 -28.18 -19.01
CA THR A 491 -9.88 -27.53 -20.25
C THR A 491 -9.04 -28.45 -21.16
N LYS A 492 -8.14 -29.24 -20.57
CA LYS A 492 -7.31 -30.21 -21.32
C LYS A 492 -8.11 -31.35 -21.98
N ALA A 493 -9.27 -31.69 -21.42
CA ALA A 493 -10.10 -32.80 -21.93
C ALA A 493 -10.92 -32.41 -23.16
N ILE A 494 -11.11 -31.11 -23.40
CA ILE A 494 -11.92 -30.58 -24.51
C ILE A 494 -11.10 -29.85 -25.57
N GLN A 495 -9.78 -29.77 -25.38
CA GLN A 495 -8.88 -29.05 -26.29
C GLN A 495 -8.83 -29.78 -27.66
N GLY A 496 -9.20 -29.05 -28.72
CA GLY A 496 -9.18 -29.59 -30.10
C GLY A 496 -10.43 -30.39 -30.49
N LEU A 497 -11.46 -30.44 -29.64
CA LEU A 497 -12.74 -31.10 -29.97
C LEU A 497 -13.69 -30.14 -30.68
N ASP A 498 -14.52 -30.68 -31.57
CA ASP A 498 -15.72 -29.99 -32.04
C ASP A 498 -16.72 -29.92 -30.88
N MET A 499 -16.83 -28.75 -30.28
CA MET A 499 -17.67 -28.53 -29.10
C MET A 499 -19.14 -28.74 -29.37
N THR A 500 -19.63 -28.48 -30.59
CA THR A 500 -21.04 -28.69 -30.95
C THR A 500 -21.36 -30.17 -30.96
N ALA A 501 -20.59 -30.96 -31.68
CA ALA A 501 -20.78 -32.41 -31.73
C ALA A 501 -20.54 -33.06 -30.36
N PHE A 502 -19.58 -32.59 -29.61
CA PHE A 502 -19.28 -33.08 -28.28
C PHE A 502 -20.39 -32.81 -27.28
N LEU A 503 -20.96 -31.59 -27.24
CA LEU A 503 -22.07 -31.25 -26.37
C LEU A 503 -23.37 -31.95 -26.77
N GLN A 504 -23.61 -32.23 -28.06
CA GLN A 504 -24.74 -33.03 -28.50
C GLN A 504 -24.71 -34.44 -27.92
N GLN A 505 -23.50 -35.01 -27.79
CA GLN A 505 -23.32 -36.38 -27.31
C GLN A 505 -23.20 -36.47 -25.79
N MET A 506 -22.44 -35.55 -25.17
CA MET A 506 -22.03 -35.62 -23.76
C MET A 506 -22.67 -34.55 -22.89
N GLY A 507 -23.32 -33.56 -23.48
CA GLY A 507 -23.99 -32.48 -22.76
C GLY A 507 -25.25 -32.96 -22.06
N LYS A 508 -25.56 -32.36 -20.91
CA LYS A 508 -26.81 -32.55 -20.19
C LYS A 508 -27.83 -31.50 -20.63
N ASP A 509 -29.09 -31.89 -20.71
CA ASP A 509 -30.15 -30.94 -20.99
C ASP A 509 -30.38 -30.03 -19.78
N PHE A 510 -30.47 -28.74 -20.03
CA PHE A 510 -30.78 -27.74 -19.03
C PHE A 510 -32.30 -27.52 -19.03
N THR A 511 -32.94 -27.79 -17.90
CA THR A 511 -34.36 -27.54 -17.70
C THR A 511 -34.58 -26.47 -16.66
N LYS A 512 -35.68 -25.71 -16.78
CA LYS A 512 -36.00 -24.54 -15.92
C LYS A 512 -35.91 -24.78 -14.40
N ASP A 513 -35.95 -26.03 -13.97
CA ASP A 513 -36.08 -26.41 -12.56
C ASP A 513 -34.80 -27.01 -11.95
N HIS A 514 -33.68 -26.95 -12.65
CA HIS A 514 -32.44 -27.54 -12.15
C HIS A 514 -31.49 -26.49 -11.55
N LEU A 515 -31.41 -26.49 -10.24
CA LEU A 515 -30.32 -25.89 -9.51
C LEU A 515 -29.16 -26.90 -9.44
N PHE A 516 -27.99 -26.59 -10.03
CA PHE A 516 -26.85 -27.52 -10.00
C PHE A 516 -25.77 -27.05 -9.03
N LEU A 517 -25.50 -27.88 -8.04
CA LEU A 517 -24.31 -27.85 -7.22
C LEU A 517 -23.18 -28.53 -7.97
N LEU A 518 -22.21 -27.76 -8.43
CA LEU A 518 -20.94 -28.28 -8.96
C LEU A 518 -19.96 -28.46 -7.82
N GLY A 519 -19.96 -29.62 -7.20
CA GLY A 519 -18.90 -30.02 -6.31
C GLY A 519 -17.62 -30.28 -7.12
N LEU A 520 -16.66 -29.37 -7.07
CA LEU A 520 -15.30 -29.62 -7.55
C LEU A 520 -14.58 -30.47 -6.51
N HIS A 521 -14.63 -31.80 -6.65
CA HIS A 521 -13.71 -32.66 -5.91
C HIS A 521 -12.30 -32.39 -6.44
N GLN A 522 -11.42 -31.87 -5.56
CA GLN A 522 -9.97 -31.89 -5.79
C GLN A 522 -9.51 -33.35 -5.85
N TYR A 523 -8.91 -33.70 -6.93
CA TYR A 523 -8.01 -34.84 -7.08
C TYR A 523 -6.60 -34.33 -7.33
#